data_f1515f6ef483f7438001e4add5af5c3d
#
_entry.id   f1515f6ef483f7438001e4add5af5c3d
#
_cell.length_a   1.000
_cell.length_b   1.000
_cell.length_c   1.000
_cell.angle_alpha   90.00
_cell.angle_beta   90.00
_cell.angle_gamma   90.00
#
_symmetry.space_group_name_H-M   'P 1'
#
loop_
_entity.id
_entity.type
_entity.pdbx_description
1 polymer ?
#
loop_
_entity_poly.entity_id
_entity_poly.type
_entity_poly.pdbx_seq_one_letter_code
_entity_poly.pdbx_strand_id
1 'polypeptide(L)'
;MSTLPNLEDEMYRLVQAAQEQGIFLRLIGGLAIKIHCDRAPHRALMRQYPDIDFVTNKDSALRLEHFLVSMGYTPNKTFNTLSGDRRQLYYDEARNRQIDIFIGDFAMCHKLPLSDRLHVEPVTIPLAELFLSKAQIVQLNRKDVLDLLALLLDHEVGPSDQETINTSLIASLCAKDWGLYTTVSLTIGKLIRFMDEGEAELLTDSLKASIKSRLARMQEAMDREPK
;
A
#
# COMPACT_ATOMS: atom_id res chain seq x y z
N MET A 1 -13.20 9.88 -22.22
CA MET A 1 -13.66 8.46 -22.14
C MET A 1 -14.57 8.33 -20.92
N SER A 2 -15.52 7.40 -20.91
CA SER A 2 -16.31 7.12 -19.70
C SER A 2 -15.55 6.16 -18.79
N THR A 3 -15.64 6.38 -17.48
CA THR A 3 -15.06 5.52 -16.44
C THR A 3 -15.84 4.21 -16.31
N LEU A 4 -15.23 3.14 -15.82
CA LEU A 4 -15.87 1.83 -15.63
C LEU A 4 -16.59 1.74 -14.28
N PRO A 5 -17.72 1.00 -14.17
CA PRO A 5 -18.46 0.85 -12.91
C PRO A 5 -17.68 0.07 -11.86
N ASN A 6 -17.04 -1.04 -12.25
CA ASN A 6 -16.24 -1.86 -11.35
C ASN A 6 -14.94 -1.14 -10.99
N LEU A 7 -14.59 -1.15 -9.70
CA LEU A 7 -13.42 -0.44 -9.19
C LEU A 7 -12.09 -1.05 -9.66
N GLU A 8 -12.02 -2.38 -9.68
CA GLU A 8 -10.81 -3.10 -10.11
C GLU A 8 -10.60 -2.98 -11.62
N ASP A 9 -11.66 -3.15 -12.42
CA ASP A 9 -11.59 -2.96 -13.87
C ASP A 9 -11.12 -1.54 -14.20
N GLU A 10 -11.62 -0.54 -13.49
CA GLU A 10 -11.23 0.84 -13.68
C GLU A 10 -9.77 1.09 -13.29
N MET A 11 -9.33 0.52 -12.19
CA MET A 11 -7.93 0.59 -11.76
C MET A 11 -7.01 -0.02 -12.83
N TYR A 12 -7.33 -1.23 -13.34
CA TYR A 12 -6.52 -1.87 -14.39
C TYR A 12 -6.53 -1.05 -15.69
N ARG A 13 -7.67 -0.49 -16.09
CA ARG A 13 -7.79 0.41 -17.24
C ARG A 13 -6.86 1.61 -17.12
N LEU A 14 -6.80 2.23 -15.93
CA LEU A 14 -5.92 3.39 -15.68
C LEU A 14 -4.45 3.01 -15.71
N VAL A 15 -4.07 1.91 -15.05
CA VAL A 15 -2.67 1.45 -15.02
C VAL A 15 -2.19 1.08 -16.42
N GLN A 16 -2.99 0.35 -17.19
CA GLN A 16 -2.65 -0.02 -18.56
C GLN A 16 -2.51 1.22 -19.47
N ALA A 17 -3.49 2.13 -19.44
CA ALA A 17 -3.45 3.34 -20.25
C ALA A 17 -2.27 4.27 -19.86
N ALA A 18 -1.92 4.32 -18.58
CA ALA A 18 -0.74 5.05 -18.10
C ALA A 18 0.55 4.42 -18.64
N GLN A 19 0.66 3.10 -18.60
CA GLN A 19 1.82 2.36 -19.12
C GLN A 19 2.01 2.58 -20.61
N GLU A 20 0.93 2.55 -21.41
CA GLU A 20 0.96 2.81 -22.86
C GLU A 20 1.46 4.22 -23.19
N GLN A 21 1.27 5.18 -22.28
CA GLN A 21 1.75 6.55 -22.40
C GLN A 21 3.10 6.80 -21.69
N GLY A 22 3.74 5.76 -21.17
CA GLY A 22 5.00 5.86 -20.44
C GLY A 22 4.89 6.66 -19.13
N ILE A 23 3.72 6.60 -18.47
CA ILE A 23 3.46 7.19 -17.15
C ILE A 23 3.60 6.08 -16.10
N PHE A 24 4.48 6.27 -15.13
CA PHE A 24 4.54 5.38 -13.97
C PHE A 24 3.35 5.65 -13.05
N LEU A 25 2.43 4.72 -13.00
CA LEU A 25 1.28 4.76 -12.11
C LEU A 25 1.17 3.41 -11.42
N ARG A 26 1.33 3.38 -10.10
CA ARG A 26 1.30 2.15 -9.30
C ARG A 26 0.28 2.26 -8.19
N LEU A 27 -0.51 1.22 -8.04
CA LEU A 27 -1.52 1.15 -6.99
C LEU A 27 -0.84 1.03 -5.62
N ILE A 28 -1.40 1.74 -4.64
CA ILE A 28 -1.03 1.71 -3.22
C ILE A 28 -2.32 1.60 -2.38
N GLY A 29 -2.20 1.43 -1.09
CA GLY A 29 -3.35 1.46 -0.19
C GLY A 29 -4.17 0.17 -0.18
N GLY A 30 -5.43 0.29 0.23
CA GLY A 30 -6.27 -0.88 0.50
C GLY A 30 -6.57 -1.72 -0.72
N LEU A 31 -6.83 -1.10 -1.88
CA LEU A 31 -7.12 -1.83 -3.11
C LEU A 31 -5.89 -2.61 -3.62
N ALA A 32 -4.68 -2.08 -3.44
CA ALA A 32 -3.45 -2.81 -3.74
C ALA A 32 -3.33 -4.09 -2.90
N ILE A 33 -3.65 -3.99 -1.61
CA ILE A 33 -3.66 -5.14 -0.71
C ILE A 33 -4.70 -6.17 -1.16
N LYS A 34 -5.91 -5.74 -1.52
CA LYS A 34 -6.94 -6.64 -2.05
C LYS A 34 -6.46 -7.43 -3.26
N ILE A 35 -5.75 -6.78 -4.19
CA ILE A 35 -5.26 -7.44 -5.41
C ILE A 35 -4.18 -8.48 -5.09
N HIS A 36 -3.32 -8.21 -4.12
CA HIS A 36 -2.32 -9.16 -3.66
C HIS A 36 -2.90 -10.31 -2.83
N CYS A 37 -4.04 -10.09 -2.16
CA CYS A 37 -4.62 -11.03 -1.20
C CYS A 37 -5.89 -11.71 -1.73
N ASP A 38 -5.95 -12.05 -3.01
CA ASP A 38 -7.07 -12.73 -3.64
C ASP A 38 -7.20 -14.21 -3.22
N ARG A 39 -6.12 -14.80 -2.69
CA ARG A 39 -6.03 -16.20 -2.24
C ARG A 39 -6.54 -16.42 -0.81
N ALA A 40 -6.71 -15.35 -0.02
CA ALA A 40 -7.16 -15.43 1.37
C ALA A 40 -8.60 -14.95 1.55
N PRO A 41 -9.62 -15.69 1.12
CA PRO A 41 -11.01 -15.29 1.27
C PRO A 41 -11.48 -15.44 2.74
N HIS A 42 -10.69 -14.96 3.71
CA HIS A 42 -11.14 -14.91 5.08
C HIS A 42 -12.14 -13.78 5.24
N ARG A 43 -13.41 -14.12 5.47
CA ARG A 43 -14.50 -13.15 5.68
C ARG A 43 -14.15 -12.10 6.73
N ALA A 44 -13.35 -12.46 7.74
CA ALA A 44 -12.88 -11.54 8.78
C ALA A 44 -12.00 -10.40 8.26
N LEU A 45 -11.29 -10.64 7.15
CA LEU A 45 -10.35 -9.69 6.57
C LEU A 45 -10.97 -8.93 5.39
N MET A 46 -12.16 -9.34 4.94
CA MET A 46 -12.87 -8.66 3.84
C MET A 46 -13.40 -7.30 4.30
N ARG A 47 -13.17 -6.28 3.48
CA ARG A 47 -13.70 -4.94 3.67
C ARG A 47 -14.05 -4.28 2.33
N GLN A 48 -14.75 -3.17 2.37
CA GLN A 48 -14.99 -2.35 1.19
C GLN A 48 -13.79 -1.45 0.92
N TYR A 49 -13.50 -1.25 -0.36
CA TYR A 49 -12.44 -0.39 -0.87
C TYR A 49 -13.09 0.67 -1.78
N PRO A 50 -13.41 1.87 -1.27
CA PRO A 50 -14.17 2.87 -2.03
C PRO A 50 -13.29 3.70 -2.96
N ASP A 51 -12.00 3.83 -2.66
CA ASP A 51 -11.09 4.75 -3.30
C ASP A 51 -9.99 4.01 -4.07
N ILE A 52 -9.42 4.66 -5.06
CA ILE A 52 -8.23 4.19 -5.77
C ILE A 52 -7.07 5.13 -5.39
N ASP A 53 -6.09 4.57 -4.71
CA ASP A 53 -4.88 5.29 -4.33
C ASP A 53 -3.73 4.87 -5.25
N PHE A 54 -3.02 5.84 -5.82
CA PHE A 54 -1.85 5.61 -6.64
C PHE A 54 -0.60 6.31 -6.10
N VAL A 55 0.54 5.87 -6.57
CA VAL A 55 1.81 6.58 -6.46
C VAL A 55 2.44 6.70 -7.85
N THR A 56 3.15 7.80 -8.08
CA THR A 56 3.86 8.09 -9.32
C THR A 56 5.21 8.76 -9.03
N ASN A 57 6.10 8.76 -10.01
CA ASN A 57 7.34 9.55 -9.92
C ASN A 57 7.10 11.01 -10.36
N LYS A 58 8.07 11.88 -10.08
CA LYS A 58 7.97 13.32 -10.39
C LYS A 58 7.86 13.61 -11.89
N ASP A 59 8.52 12.84 -12.73
CA ASP A 59 8.51 13.04 -14.19
C ASP A 59 7.14 12.71 -14.78
N SER A 60 6.51 11.65 -14.30
CA SER A 60 5.15 11.28 -14.70
C SER A 60 4.10 12.25 -14.15
N ALA A 61 4.32 12.84 -12.98
CA ALA A 61 3.40 13.76 -12.33
C ALA A 61 3.04 14.99 -13.20
N LEU A 62 3.98 15.46 -14.01
CA LEU A 62 3.76 16.58 -14.93
C LEU A 62 2.72 16.30 -16.01
N ARG A 63 2.45 15.04 -16.31
CA ARG A 63 1.52 14.58 -17.35
C ARG A 63 0.19 14.09 -16.79
N LEU A 64 0.08 13.95 -15.46
CA LEU A 64 -1.08 13.35 -14.81
C LEU A 64 -2.39 14.07 -15.09
N GLU A 65 -2.42 15.40 -15.02
CA GLU A 65 -3.66 16.14 -15.22
C GLU A 65 -4.21 15.89 -16.64
N HIS A 66 -3.36 16.04 -17.65
CA HIS A 66 -3.78 15.78 -19.03
C HIS A 66 -4.25 14.34 -19.22
N PHE A 67 -3.49 13.37 -18.67
CA PHE A 67 -3.83 11.95 -18.71
C PHE A 67 -5.19 11.69 -18.06
N LEU A 68 -5.38 12.06 -16.80
CA LEU A 68 -6.60 11.73 -16.06
C LEU A 68 -7.84 12.46 -16.60
N VAL A 69 -7.70 13.70 -17.06
CA VAL A 69 -8.79 14.39 -17.75
C VAL A 69 -9.19 13.64 -19.03
N SER A 70 -8.25 13.13 -19.81
CA SER A 70 -8.55 12.31 -20.99
C SER A 70 -9.23 10.99 -20.65
N MET A 71 -8.97 10.46 -19.44
CA MET A 71 -9.58 9.25 -18.90
C MET A 71 -10.95 9.48 -18.26
N GLY A 72 -11.44 10.74 -18.20
CA GLY A 72 -12.77 11.09 -17.69
C GLY A 72 -12.82 11.57 -16.24
N TYR A 73 -11.69 11.98 -15.67
CA TYR A 73 -11.61 12.48 -14.30
C TYR A 73 -11.52 14.00 -14.23
N THR A 74 -12.08 14.59 -13.19
CA THR A 74 -12.02 16.02 -12.91
C THR A 74 -10.96 16.31 -11.85
N PRO A 75 -9.96 17.20 -12.10
CA PRO A 75 -8.95 17.54 -11.11
C PRO A 75 -9.52 18.42 -9.99
N ASN A 76 -9.09 18.18 -8.74
CA ASN A 76 -9.25 19.15 -7.68
C ASN A 76 -8.23 20.29 -7.86
N LYS A 77 -8.59 21.30 -8.65
CA LYS A 77 -7.66 22.37 -9.02
C LYS A 77 -7.07 23.10 -7.82
N THR A 78 -7.88 23.41 -6.81
CA THR A 78 -7.41 24.11 -5.60
C THR A 78 -6.37 23.27 -4.85
N PHE A 79 -6.70 22.01 -4.56
CA PHE A 79 -5.77 21.12 -3.86
C PHE A 79 -4.49 20.88 -4.69
N ASN A 80 -4.64 20.59 -5.99
CA ASN A 80 -3.52 20.28 -6.87
C ASN A 80 -2.59 21.48 -7.10
N THR A 81 -3.11 22.71 -7.03
CA THR A 81 -2.28 23.92 -7.07
C THR A 81 -1.45 24.09 -5.80
N LEU A 82 -2.03 23.77 -4.63
CA LEU A 82 -1.36 23.97 -3.34
C LEU A 82 -0.41 22.82 -2.94
N SER A 83 -0.71 21.60 -3.37
CA SER A 83 -0.05 20.37 -2.88
C SER A 83 0.39 19.43 -4.01
N GLY A 84 0.18 19.81 -5.26
CA GLY A 84 0.35 18.95 -6.42
C GLY A 84 1.79 18.52 -6.74
N ASP A 85 2.76 19.06 -6.01
CA ASP A 85 4.15 18.60 -6.00
C ASP A 85 4.36 17.29 -5.20
N ARG A 86 3.43 16.98 -4.28
CA ARG A 86 3.49 15.81 -3.40
C ARG A 86 2.27 14.91 -3.49
N ARG A 87 1.09 15.48 -3.82
CA ARG A 87 -0.18 14.76 -3.85
C ARG A 87 -1.17 15.46 -4.75
N GLN A 88 -1.87 14.70 -5.61
CA GLN A 88 -2.92 15.20 -6.48
C GLN A 88 -4.22 14.43 -6.28
N LEU A 89 -5.35 15.13 -6.36
CA LEU A 89 -6.69 14.57 -6.22
C LEU A 89 -7.49 14.74 -7.49
N TYR A 90 -8.23 13.70 -7.86
CA TYR A 90 -9.13 13.68 -9.01
C TYR A 90 -10.45 13.00 -8.66
N TYR A 91 -11.52 13.35 -9.36
CA TYR A 91 -12.85 12.84 -9.09
C TYR A 91 -13.52 12.28 -10.35
N ASP A 92 -14.17 11.14 -10.20
CA ASP A 92 -15.20 10.63 -11.09
C ASP A 92 -16.55 11.01 -10.48
N GLU A 93 -17.10 12.14 -10.93
CA GLU A 93 -18.37 12.68 -10.40
C GLU A 93 -19.55 11.73 -10.69
N ALA A 94 -19.52 11.06 -11.84
CA ALA A 94 -20.60 10.16 -12.25
C ALA A 94 -20.73 8.93 -11.33
N ARG A 95 -19.65 8.54 -10.64
CA ARG A 95 -19.60 7.36 -9.76
C ARG A 95 -19.27 7.70 -8.32
N ASN A 96 -19.17 8.98 -7.99
CA ASN A 96 -18.76 9.46 -6.67
C ASN A 96 -17.47 8.77 -6.18
N ARG A 97 -16.46 8.70 -7.08
CA ARG A 97 -15.19 8.04 -6.84
C ARG A 97 -14.07 9.06 -6.77
N GLN A 98 -13.18 8.92 -5.81
CA GLN A 98 -11.96 9.70 -5.69
C GLN A 98 -10.75 8.89 -6.15
N ILE A 99 -9.81 9.57 -6.82
CA ILE A 99 -8.44 9.08 -7.03
C ILE A 99 -7.49 9.98 -6.27
N ASP A 100 -6.63 9.37 -5.50
CA ASP A 100 -5.58 10.00 -4.73
C ASP A 100 -4.22 9.57 -5.27
N ILE A 101 -3.36 10.51 -5.66
CA ILE A 101 -2.06 10.19 -6.26
C ILE A 101 -0.95 10.85 -5.48
N PHE A 102 -0.13 10.01 -4.84
CA PHE A 102 1.10 10.42 -4.18
C PHE A 102 2.23 10.55 -5.19
N ILE A 103 3.06 11.60 -5.05
CA ILE A 103 4.13 11.91 -5.99
C ILE A 103 5.48 11.76 -5.34
N GLY A 104 6.32 10.91 -5.93
CA GLY A 104 7.65 10.65 -5.44
C GLY A 104 7.65 9.67 -4.26
N ASP A 105 8.28 10.07 -3.17
CA ASP A 105 8.33 9.25 -1.95
C ASP A 105 7.02 9.35 -1.18
N PHE A 106 6.59 8.23 -0.63
CA PHE A 106 5.37 8.18 0.17
C PHE A 106 5.65 8.65 1.60
N ALA A 107 5.06 9.76 2.00
CA ALA A 107 5.26 10.36 3.32
C ALA A 107 3.93 10.50 4.06
N MET A 108 3.80 9.75 5.17
CA MET A 108 2.73 9.88 6.15
C MET A 108 3.33 10.19 7.53
N CYS A 109 3.35 9.22 8.45
CA CYS A 109 4.08 9.39 9.72
C CYS A 109 5.59 9.30 9.52
N HIS A 110 6.04 8.53 8.52
CA HIS A 110 7.43 8.39 8.11
C HIS A 110 7.54 8.50 6.59
N LYS A 111 8.76 8.76 6.10
CA LYS A 111 9.04 8.86 4.68
C LYS A 111 9.53 7.51 4.15
N LEU A 112 8.82 6.96 3.17
CA LEU A 112 9.21 5.74 2.46
C LEU A 112 9.73 6.09 1.06
N PRO A 113 10.97 5.72 0.72
CA PRO A 113 11.55 6.01 -0.59
C PRO A 113 10.98 5.06 -1.65
N LEU A 114 9.95 5.51 -2.36
CA LEU A 114 9.28 4.72 -3.40
C LEU A 114 9.76 5.04 -4.82
N SER A 115 10.28 6.23 -5.07
CA SER A 115 10.56 6.74 -6.42
C SER A 115 11.38 5.78 -7.28
N ASP A 116 12.43 5.20 -6.70
CA ASP A 116 13.35 4.31 -7.43
C ASP A 116 12.87 2.85 -7.48
N ARG A 117 11.72 2.55 -6.89
CA ARG A 117 11.20 1.19 -6.78
C ARG A 117 9.88 0.95 -7.51
N LEU A 118 9.34 1.96 -8.17
CA LEU A 118 8.09 1.85 -8.94
C LEU A 118 8.19 0.94 -10.17
N HIS A 119 9.40 0.51 -10.53
CA HIS A 119 9.63 -0.41 -11.65
C HIS A 119 9.60 -1.89 -11.23
N VAL A 120 9.64 -2.19 -9.92
CA VAL A 120 9.73 -3.56 -9.39
C VAL A 120 8.46 -4.35 -9.68
N GLU A 121 7.30 -3.71 -9.52
CA GLU A 121 5.99 -4.32 -9.79
C GLU A 121 5.24 -3.55 -10.89
N PRO A 122 4.54 -4.25 -11.80
CA PRO A 122 3.90 -3.59 -12.93
C PRO A 122 2.59 -2.86 -12.59
N VAL A 123 1.87 -3.29 -11.55
CA VAL A 123 0.53 -2.79 -11.20
C VAL A 123 0.54 -2.05 -9.86
N THR A 124 1.18 -2.62 -8.86
CA THR A 124 1.22 -2.11 -7.49
C THR A 124 2.62 -1.62 -7.11
N ILE A 125 2.77 -1.05 -5.92
CA ILE A 125 4.07 -0.98 -5.27
C ILE A 125 4.45 -2.37 -4.72
N PRO A 126 5.76 -2.67 -4.50
CA PRO A 126 6.19 -3.97 -3.98
C PRO A 126 5.63 -4.25 -2.58
N LEU A 127 5.55 -5.54 -2.23
CA LEU A 127 4.92 -6.01 -0.98
C LEU A 127 5.51 -5.42 0.30
N ALA A 128 6.84 -5.20 0.35
CA ALA A 128 7.49 -4.62 1.52
C ALA A 128 7.06 -3.17 1.75
N GLU A 129 7.03 -2.38 0.68
CA GLU A 129 6.58 -0.99 0.73
C GLU A 129 5.06 -0.92 0.97
N LEU A 130 4.30 -1.85 0.42
CA LEU A 130 2.87 -1.95 0.68
C LEU A 130 2.60 -2.26 2.16
N PHE A 131 3.35 -3.19 2.76
CA PHE A 131 3.33 -3.44 4.20
C PHE A 131 3.71 -2.18 5.00
N LEU A 132 4.84 -1.55 4.68
CA LEU A 132 5.31 -0.35 5.36
C LEU A 132 4.38 0.85 5.19
N SER A 133 3.66 0.96 4.07
CA SER A 133 2.68 2.04 3.87
C SER A 133 1.60 2.07 4.95
N LYS A 134 1.28 0.90 5.50
CA LYS A 134 0.34 0.72 6.61
C LYS A 134 1.04 0.64 7.97
N ALA A 135 2.12 -0.13 8.06
CA ALA A 135 2.81 -0.37 9.34
C ALA A 135 3.46 0.88 9.94
N GLN A 136 3.73 1.91 9.14
CA GLN A 136 4.24 3.20 9.61
C GLN A 136 3.22 4.08 10.34
N ILE A 137 1.91 3.73 10.30
CA ILE A 137 0.84 4.56 10.86
C ILE A 137 0.82 4.41 12.37
N VAL A 138 1.12 5.50 13.11
CA VAL A 138 1.16 5.51 14.57
C VAL A 138 -0.22 5.20 15.18
N GLN A 139 -1.28 5.83 14.64
CA GLN A 139 -2.67 5.55 15.05
C GLN A 139 -3.32 4.55 14.08
N LEU A 140 -2.85 3.32 14.13
CA LEU A 140 -3.35 2.23 13.30
C LEU A 140 -4.83 1.96 13.61
N ASN A 141 -5.68 2.06 12.59
CA ASN A 141 -7.10 1.75 12.71
C ASN A 141 -7.38 0.27 12.36
N ARG A 142 -8.61 -0.20 12.63
CA ARG A 142 -9.00 -1.59 12.36
C ARG A 142 -8.83 -2.00 10.89
N LYS A 143 -9.09 -1.09 9.93
CA LYS A 143 -8.93 -1.40 8.49
C LYS A 143 -7.47 -1.67 8.15
N ASP A 144 -6.55 -0.87 8.70
CA ASP A 144 -5.11 -1.05 8.47
C ASP A 144 -4.60 -2.35 9.12
N VAL A 145 -5.12 -2.71 10.30
CA VAL A 145 -4.82 -4.00 10.94
C VAL A 145 -5.24 -5.16 10.04
N LEU A 146 -6.47 -5.14 9.52
CA LEU A 146 -6.98 -6.19 8.63
C LEU A 146 -6.17 -6.28 7.33
N ASP A 147 -5.79 -5.15 6.75
CA ASP A 147 -4.94 -5.07 5.57
C ASP A 147 -3.56 -5.72 5.81
N LEU A 148 -2.92 -5.43 6.95
CA LEU A 148 -1.63 -6.02 7.33
C LEU A 148 -1.73 -7.52 7.60
N LEU A 149 -2.79 -7.97 8.27
CA LEU A 149 -3.03 -9.39 8.52
C LEU A 149 -3.29 -10.15 7.21
N ALA A 150 -4.01 -9.54 6.25
CA ALA A 150 -4.24 -10.13 4.93
C ALA A 150 -2.92 -10.34 4.17
N LEU A 151 -2.06 -9.33 4.11
CA LEU A 151 -0.73 -9.46 3.51
C LEU A 151 0.11 -10.57 4.17
N LEU A 152 0.12 -10.60 5.51
CA LEU A 152 0.87 -11.59 6.28
C LEU A 152 0.24 -13.00 6.22
N LEU A 153 -1.00 -13.12 5.81
CA LEU A 153 -1.66 -14.41 5.62
C LEU A 153 -1.30 -15.01 4.25
N ASP A 154 -1.31 -14.20 3.20
CA ASP A 154 -1.12 -14.66 1.82
C ASP A 154 0.34 -14.72 1.38
N HIS A 155 1.20 -13.89 1.98
CA HIS A 155 2.59 -13.78 1.56
C HIS A 155 3.57 -14.21 2.64
N GLU A 156 4.60 -14.95 2.23
CA GLU A 156 5.75 -15.23 3.09
C GLU A 156 6.59 -13.97 3.29
N VAL A 157 7.41 -13.97 4.34
CA VAL A 157 8.46 -12.99 4.56
C VAL A 157 9.81 -13.57 4.14
N GLY A 158 10.60 -12.79 3.42
CA GLY A 158 11.87 -13.27 2.87
C GLY A 158 12.85 -12.14 2.56
N PRO A 159 14.06 -12.46 2.10
CA PRO A 159 15.13 -11.47 1.90
C PRO A 159 15.05 -10.73 0.55
N SER A 160 14.06 -11.00 -0.29
CA SER A 160 13.93 -10.44 -1.64
C SER A 160 12.50 -10.02 -1.95
N ASP A 161 12.30 -9.33 -3.07
CA ASP A 161 10.97 -8.91 -3.54
C ASP A 161 10.19 -10.04 -4.25
N GLN A 162 10.83 -11.18 -4.52
CA GLN A 162 10.24 -12.24 -5.32
C GLN A 162 9.15 -12.99 -4.52
N GLU A 163 7.90 -12.58 -4.73
CA GLU A 163 6.70 -13.10 -4.10
C GLU A 163 6.70 -13.08 -2.54
N THR A 164 7.59 -12.28 -1.94
CA THR A 164 7.71 -12.19 -0.48
C THR A 164 7.68 -10.73 0.00
N ILE A 165 7.24 -10.53 1.24
CA ILE A 165 7.45 -9.27 1.95
C ILE A 165 8.94 -9.19 2.29
N ASN A 166 9.67 -8.32 1.58
CA ASN A 166 11.13 -8.22 1.66
C ASN A 166 11.59 -7.66 3.00
N THR A 167 11.99 -8.56 3.91
CA THR A 167 12.46 -8.19 5.26
C THR A 167 13.82 -7.49 5.24
N SER A 168 14.68 -7.77 4.26
CA SER A 168 15.97 -7.07 4.14
C SER A 168 15.79 -5.59 3.83
N LEU A 169 14.83 -5.26 2.96
CA LEU A 169 14.48 -3.86 2.70
C LEU A 169 13.90 -3.19 3.93
N ILE A 170 12.93 -3.83 4.60
CA ILE A 170 12.31 -3.30 5.82
C ILE A 170 13.37 -3.04 6.88
N ALA A 171 14.25 -4.01 7.14
CA ALA A 171 15.35 -3.88 8.10
C ALA A 171 16.29 -2.73 7.75
N SER A 172 16.70 -2.62 6.49
CA SER A 172 17.58 -1.53 6.01
C SER A 172 16.94 -0.14 6.17
N LEU A 173 15.64 0.00 5.92
CA LEU A 173 14.93 1.27 6.12
C LEU A 173 14.79 1.60 7.62
N CYS A 174 14.46 0.62 8.44
CA CYS A 174 14.36 0.76 9.88
C CYS A 174 15.72 1.06 10.55
N ALA A 175 16.81 0.54 10.02
CA ALA A 175 18.16 0.84 10.51
C ALA A 175 18.56 2.30 10.28
N LYS A 176 18.05 2.92 9.20
CA LYS A 176 18.32 4.33 8.86
C LYS A 176 17.36 5.31 9.55
N ASP A 177 16.22 4.84 10.04
CA ASP A 177 15.19 5.66 10.69
C ASP A 177 14.69 4.97 11.98
N TRP A 178 15.20 5.43 13.13
CA TRP A 178 14.80 4.93 14.45
C TRP A 178 13.29 5.12 14.73
N GLY A 179 12.70 6.19 14.23
CA GLY A 179 11.27 6.44 14.36
C GLY A 179 10.45 5.39 13.60
N LEU A 180 10.83 5.06 12.37
CA LEU A 180 10.22 4.00 11.56
C LEU A 180 10.37 2.64 12.25
N TYR A 181 11.58 2.30 12.72
CA TYR A 181 11.82 1.06 13.48
C TYR A 181 10.87 0.94 14.68
N THR A 182 10.78 2.00 15.48
CA THR A 182 9.92 2.02 16.67
C THR A 182 8.44 1.83 16.29
N THR A 183 7.99 2.57 15.28
CA THR A 183 6.58 2.49 14.83
C THR A 183 6.23 1.12 14.28
N VAL A 184 7.09 0.53 13.45
CA VAL A 184 6.88 -0.82 12.90
C VAL A 184 6.89 -1.87 14.01
N SER A 185 7.82 -1.81 14.96
CA SER A 185 7.87 -2.72 16.11
C SER A 185 6.62 -2.62 16.99
N LEU A 186 6.12 -1.42 17.24
CA LEU A 186 4.85 -1.20 17.95
C LEU A 186 3.65 -1.76 17.16
N THR A 187 3.66 -1.62 15.84
CA THR A 187 2.62 -2.19 14.97
C THR A 187 2.63 -3.71 15.00
N ILE A 188 3.81 -4.35 14.95
CA ILE A 188 3.95 -5.81 15.15
C ILE A 188 3.30 -6.24 16.47
N GLY A 189 3.60 -5.55 17.57
CA GLY A 189 2.99 -5.81 18.86
C GLY A 189 1.47 -5.62 18.88
N LYS A 190 0.93 -4.62 18.16
CA LYS A 190 -0.52 -4.41 18.03
C LYS A 190 -1.19 -5.53 17.24
N LEU A 191 -0.59 -6.01 16.15
CA LEU A 191 -1.12 -7.12 15.34
C LEU A 191 -1.21 -8.40 16.15
N ILE A 192 -0.18 -8.71 16.96
CA ILE A 192 -0.16 -9.88 17.84
C ILE A 192 -1.28 -9.78 18.88
N ARG A 193 -1.41 -8.65 19.56
CA ARG A 193 -2.49 -8.43 20.54
C ARG A 193 -3.88 -8.54 19.92
N PHE A 194 -4.11 -7.94 18.77
CA PHE A 194 -5.38 -8.03 18.05
C PHE A 194 -5.80 -9.48 17.77
N MET A 195 -4.84 -10.35 17.42
CA MET A 195 -5.10 -11.77 17.23
C MET A 195 -5.37 -12.52 18.55
N ASP A 196 -4.70 -12.12 19.64
CA ASP A 196 -4.82 -12.78 20.96
C ASP A 196 -6.10 -12.37 21.70
N GLU A 197 -6.56 -11.14 21.55
CA GLU A 197 -7.77 -10.61 22.17
C GLU A 197 -9.07 -11.08 21.49
N GLY A 198 -8.97 -11.95 20.49
CA GLY A 198 -10.12 -12.56 19.82
C GLY A 198 -10.76 -11.68 18.74
N GLU A 199 -10.23 -10.50 18.45
CA GLU A 199 -10.74 -9.60 17.41
C GLU A 199 -10.58 -10.17 15.97
N ALA A 200 -9.77 -11.21 15.82
CA ALA A 200 -9.59 -11.98 14.60
C ALA A 200 -10.25 -13.38 14.73
N GLU A 201 -11.53 -13.41 15.15
CA GLU A 201 -12.28 -14.66 15.47
C GLU A 201 -12.32 -15.68 14.32
N LEU A 202 -12.27 -15.22 13.07
CA LEU A 202 -12.33 -16.10 11.89
C LEU A 202 -10.96 -16.66 11.47
N LEU A 203 -9.87 -16.25 12.12
CA LEU A 203 -8.57 -16.85 11.93
C LEU A 203 -8.41 -18.07 12.86
N THR A 204 -8.11 -19.23 12.30
CA THR A 204 -7.78 -20.42 13.08
C THR A 204 -6.46 -20.24 13.84
N ASP A 205 -6.25 -21.01 14.91
CA ASP A 205 -4.99 -20.96 15.69
C ASP A 205 -3.76 -21.25 14.82
N SER A 206 -3.87 -22.13 13.83
CA SER A 206 -2.81 -22.43 12.88
C SER A 206 -2.45 -21.20 12.03
N LEU A 207 -3.45 -20.45 11.53
CA LEU A 207 -3.22 -19.23 10.75
C LEU A 207 -2.63 -18.11 11.61
N LYS A 208 -3.13 -17.94 12.83
CA LYS A 208 -2.55 -17.01 13.81
C LYS A 208 -1.09 -17.34 14.11
N ALA A 209 -0.77 -18.62 14.31
CA ALA A 209 0.60 -19.06 14.54
C ALA A 209 1.53 -18.78 13.34
N SER A 210 1.03 -19.00 12.11
CA SER A 210 1.78 -18.68 10.88
C SER A 210 2.08 -17.17 10.77
N ILE A 211 1.08 -16.32 10.97
CA ILE A 211 1.27 -14.86 10.95
C ILE A 211 2.26 -14.41 12.03
N LYS A 212 2.12 -14.93 13.27
CA LYS A 212 3.05 -14.61 14.37
C LYS A 212 4.49 -15.02 14.05
N SER A 213 4.69 -16.18 13.41
CA SER A 213 6.01 -16.63 12.96
C SER A 213 6.62 -15.65 11.94
N ARG A 214 5.83 -15.18 10.96
CA ARG A 214 6.27 -14.17 9.97
C ARG A 214 6.63 -12.86 10.63
N LEU A 215 5.81 -12.36 11.56
CA LEU A 215 6.08 -11.14 12.34
C LEU A 215 7.35 -11.27 13.18
N ALA A 216 7.59 -12.43 13.83
CA ALA A 216 8.80 -12.67 14.60
C ALA A 216 10.05 -12.66 13.70
N ARG A 217 10.01 -13.29 12.53
CA ARG A 217 11.11 -13.27 11.54
C ARG A 217 11.39 -11.84 11.04
N MET A 218 10.35 -11.04 10.82
CA MET A 218 10.50 -9.63 10.41
C MET A 218 11.15 -8.81 11.53
N GLN A 219 10.69 -8.94 12.78
CA GLN A 219 11.30 -8.25 13.93
C GLN A 219 12.77 -8.67 14.09
N GLU A 220 13.08 -9.95 14.00
CA GLU A 220 14.45 -10.45 14.09
C GLU A 220 15.35 -9.87 12.99
N ALA A 221 14.85 -9.76 11.76
CA ALA A 221 15.60 -9.12 10.67
C ALA A 221 15.90 -7.64 10.98
N MET A 222 14.90 -6.91 11.49
CA MET A 222 15.07 -5.52 11.88
C MET A 222 16.06 -5.35 13.05
N ASP A 223 16.09 -6.28 14.00
CA ASP A 223 16.97 -6.22 15.19
C ASP A 223 18.41 -6.56 14.85
N ARG A 224 18.64 -7.43 13.87
CA ARG A 224 19.98 -7.83 13.41
C ARG A 224 20.66 -6.80 12.53
N GLU A 225 19.91 -5.94 11.85
CA GLU A 225 20.47 -4.93 10.95
C GLU A 225 21.24 -3.87 11.76
N PRO A 226 22.52 -3.59 11.42
CA PRO A 226 23.32 -2.57 12.10
C PRO A 226 22.67 -1.19 12.01
N LYS A 227 22.62 -0.49 13.11
CA LYS A 227 21.98 0.85 13.25
C LYS A 227 23.03 1.93 13.40
#